data_d2d8fdd8c0a71e7b1b8d288b609e121a
#
_entry.id   d2d8fdd8c0a71e7b1b8d288b609e121a
#
_cell.length_a   1.000
_cell.length_b   1.000
_cell.length_c   1.000
_cell.angle_alpha   90.00
_cell.angle_beta   90.00
_cell.angle_gamma   90.00
#
_symmetry.space_group_name_H-M   'P 1'
#
loop_
_entity.id
_entity.type
_entity.pdbx_description
1 polymer ?
#
loop_
_entity_poly.entity_id
_entity_poly.type
_entity_poly.pdbx_seq_one_letter_code
_entity_poly.pdbx_strand_id
1 'polypeptide(L)'
;SYVRRGADYSRSFNAVFTLSPGEQIFGGGETFMGLDKRGQKVVLWTDDANGVQNETMYKPVPFFLSSRGYGMFMHTTTPITCDFGKTFSGINSLMIGDDELDLFIFLGEPKQILDEYTQLTGKSPMPPAWSFGLWMSRCTYDNEKQVREIAAKLRANKIPCDVLHLDTGWFETDWRCDYEFSKTRFQ
;
A
#
# COMPACT_ATOMS: atom_id res chain seq x y z
N SER A 1 -26.50 -0.35 -6.51
CA SER A 1 -25.76 -1.37 -5.72
C SER A 1 -26.59 -2.63 -5.59
N TYR A 2 -25.96 -3.76 -5.44
CA TYR A 2 -26.60 -5.06 -5.24
C TYR A 2 -25.62 -6.05 -4.60
N VAL A 3 -26.16 -7.04 -3.88
CA VAL A 3 -25.41 -8.19 -3.37
C VAL A 3 -25.59 -9.34 -4.33
N ARG A 4 -24.48 -9.93 -4.77
CA ARG A 4 -24.45 -11.13 -5.60
C ARG A 4 -24.10 -12.35 -4.75
N ARG A 5 -24.82 -13.44 -4.95
CA ARG A 5 -24.50 -14.73 -4.37
C ARG A 5 -23.89 -15.64 -5.44
N GLY A 6 -22.69 -16.13 -5.19
CA GLY A 6 -22.04 -17.12 -6.06
C GLY A 6 -22.69 -18.51 -5.94
N ALA A 7 -22.35 -19.41 -6.86
CA ALA A 7 -22.80 -20.79 -6.84
C ALA A 7 -22.26 -21.58 -5.62
N ASP A 8 -21.14 -21.12 -5.06
CA ASP A 8 -20.49 -21.62 -3.83
C ASP A 8 -21.03 -20.99 -2.54
N TYR A 9 -22.13 -20.23 -2.65
CA TYR A 9 -22.72 -19.43 -1.57
C TYR A 9 -21.88 -18.22 -1.11
N SER A 10 -20.77 -17.93 -1.78
CA SER A 10 -20.03 -16.68 -1.55
C SER A 10 -20.89 -15.47 -1.89
N ARG A 11 -20.72 -14.39 -1.14
CA ARG A 11 -21.42 -13.13 -1.39
C ARG A 11 -20.42 -12.07 -1.85
N SER A 12 -20.87 -11.15 -2.66
CA SER A 12 -20.13 -9.96 -3.01
C SER A 12 -21.06 -8.77 -3.10
N PHE A 13 -20.65 -7.66 -2.52
CA PHE A 13 -21.35 -6.39 -2.67
C PHE A 13 -20.81 -5.68 -3.92
N ASN A 14 -21.73 -5.18 -4.75
CA ASN A 14 -21.36 -4.40 -5.93
C ASN A 14 -22.00 -3.00 -5.84
N ALA A 15 -21.16 -1.98 -5.87
CA ALA A 15 -21.54 -0.59 -5.96
C ALA A 15 -21.14 -0.01 -7.32
N VAL A 16 -22.01 0.77 -7.90
CA VAL A 16 -21.78 1.40 -9.22
C VAL A 16 -22.05 2.90 -9.09
N PHE A 17 -21.12 3.69 -9.60
CA PHE A 17 -21.15 5.15 -9.62
C PHE A 17 -20.89 5.65 -11.04
N THR A 18 -21.39 6.83 -11.37
CA THR A 18 -21.05 7.48 -12.64
C THR A 18 -19.59 7.94 -12.61
N LEU A 19 -18.88 7.69 -13.69
CA LEU A 19 -17.56 8.28 -13.97
C LEU A 19 -17.75 9.39 -15.02
N SER A 20 -17.62 10.64 -14.58
CA SER A 20 -17.85 11.81 -15.45
C SER A 20 -16.80 11.91 -16.57
N PRO A 21 -17.13 12.49 -17.73
CA PRO A 21 -16.15 12.76 -18.76
C PRO A 21 -14.97 13.59 -18.25
N GLY A 22 -13.73 13.16 -18.54
CA GLY A 22 -12.51 13.83 -18.09
C GLY A 22 -12.20 13.72 -16.59
N GLU A 23 -12.98 12.99 -15.82
CA GLU A 23 -12.69 12.72 -14.41
C GLU A 23 -11.47 11.82 -14.28
N GLN A 24 -10.58 12.14 -13.36
CA GLN A 24 -9.38 11.36 -13.02
C GLN A 24 -9.52 10.80 -11.60
N ILE A 25 -9.00 9.61 -11.39
CA ILE A 25 -9.05 8.91 -10.10
C ILE A 25 -7.62 8.57 -9.66
N PHE A 26 -7.29 8.91 -8.41
CA PHE A 26 -5.96 8.72 -7.83
C PHE A 26 -6.04 7.94 -6.52
N GLY A 27 -5.04 7.13 -6.19
CA GLY A 27 -4.99 6.37 -4.94
C GLY A 27 -4.87 4.87 -5.15
N GLY A 28 -5.36 4.08 -4.20
CA GLY A 28 -5.32 2.63 -4.23
C GLY A 28 -4.06 2.01 -3.61
N GLY A 29 -3.12 2.82 -3.10
CA GLY A 29 -1.87 2.34 -2.53
C GLY A 29 -0.71 2.31 -3.51
N GLU A 30 0.34 1.54 -3.19
CA GLU A 30 1.54 1.43 -4.02
C GLU A 30 1.36 0.33 -5.07
N THR A 31 1.40 0.71 -6.35
CA THR A 31 1.19 -0.22 -7.48
C THR A 31 1.95 0.25 -8.71
N PHE A 32 2.38 -0.70 -9.56
CA PHE A 32 3.04 -0.44 -10.85
C PHE A 32 2.05 -0.08 -11.97
N MET A 33 1.04 0.68 -11.64
CA MET A 33 0.03 1.15 -12.59
C MET A 33 0.16 2.67 -12.77
N GLY A 34 -0.47 3.21 -13.81
CA GLY A 34 -0.53 4.66 -14.02
C GLY A 34 -1.09 5.39 -12.80
N LEU A 35 -0.62 6.63 -12.58
CA LEU A 35 -1.07 7.44 -11.45
C LEU A 35 -2.60 7.70 -11.52
N ASP A 36 -3.10 8.10 -12.69
CA ASP A 36 -4.53 8.17 -12.98
C ASP A 36 -5.07 6.76 -13.20
N LYS A 37 -6.02 6.36 -12.37
CA LYS A 37 -6.65 5.04 -12.43
C LYS A 37 -7.79 4.96 -13.44
N ARG A 38 -8.18 6.08 -14.09
CA ARG A 38 -9.18 6.04 -15.15
C ARG A 38 -8.77 5.08 -16.26
N GLY A 39 -9.69 4.25 -16.70
CA GLY A 39 -9.45 3.19 -17.69
C GLY A 39 -8.69 1.97 -17.14
N GLN A 40 -8.51 1.89 -15.84
CA GLN A 40 -7.82 0.78 -15.17
C GLN A 40 -8.78 -0.02 -14.29
N LYS A 41 -8.40 -1.27 -14.05
CA LYS A 41 -9.01 -2.14 -13.06
C LYS A 41 -7.96 -2.43 -11.99
N VAL A 42 -8.27 -2.14 -10.74
CA VAL A 42 -7.35 -2.28 -9.60
C VAL A 42 -7.92 -3.32 -8.64
N VAL A 43 -7.12 -4.32 -8.29
CA VAL A 43 -7.45 -5.28 -7.25
C VAL A 43 -6.70 -4.90 -5.99
N LEU A 44 -7.42 -4.54 -4.96
CA LEU A 44 -6.87 -4.21 -3.65
C LEU A 44 -6.85 -5.48 -2.80
N TRP A 45 -5.72 -6.14 -2.82
CA TRP A 45 -5.42 -7.32 -2.03
C TRP A 45 -3.91 -7.41 -1.83
N THR A 46 -3.49 -7.69 -0.60
CA THR A 46 -2.07 -7.91 -0.32
C THR A 46 -1.66 -9.27 -0.84
N ASP A 47 -0.73 -9.26 -1.78
CA ASP A 47 -0.17 -10.47 -2.37
C ASP A 47 1.31 -10.27 -2.64
N ASP A 48 2.08 -11.35 -2.60
CA ASP A 48 3.52 -11.30 -2.87
C ASP A 48 3.77 -10.91 -4.32
N ALA A 49 4.31 -9.71 -4.48
CA ALA A 49 4.64 -9.16 -5.79
C ALA A 49 5.94 -9.74 -6.34
N ASN A 50 6.10 -11.03 -6.37
CA ASN A 50 7.30 -11.75 -6.80
C ASN A 50 7.96 -11.14 -8.07
N GLY A 51 8.57 -9.97 -7.87
CA GLY A 51 9.00 -9.01 -8.88
C GLY A 51 8.07 -7.79 -8.95
N VAL A 52 8.54 -6.71 -9.54
CA VAL A 52 7.90 -5.39 -9.45
C VAL A 52 7.03 -5.02 -10.66
N GLN A 53 6.95 -5.87 -11.67
CA GLN A 53 6.30 -5.55 -12.95
C GLN A 53 4.96 -6.26 -13.14
N ASN A 54 4.21 -6.40 -12.07
CA ASN A 54 2.87 -6.99 -12.10
C ASN A 54 1.90 -6.16 -11.26
N GLU A 55 0.63 -6.54 -11.25
CA GLU A 55 -0.44 -5.84 -10.54
C GLU A 55 -0.59 -6.24 -9.06
N THR A 56 0.18 -7.21 -8.56
CA THR A 56 0.20 -7.56 -7.15
C THR A 56 0.86 -6.46 -6.34
N MET A 57 0.43 -6.27 -5.10
CA MET A 57 0.92 -5.19 -4.26
C MET A 57 0.99 -5.59 -2.78
N TYR A 58 1.99 -5.05 -2.07
CA TYR A 58 2.13 -5.24 -0.63
C TYR A 58 1.30 -4.27 0.21
N LYS A 59 0.99 -3.08 -0.34
CA LYS A 59 0.35 -2.00 0.40
C LYS A 59 -0.88 -1.47 -0.34
N PRO A 60 -1.94 -2.26 -0.47
CA PRO A 60 -3.22 -1.76 -0.94
C PRO A 60 -3.77 -0.76 0.08
N VAL A 61 -4.28 0.36 -0.39
CA VAL A 61 -4.98 1.35 0.42
C VAL A 61 -6.35 1.57 -0.21
N PRO A 62 -7.45 1.18 0.45
CA PRO A 62 -8.79 1.25 -0.13
C PRO A 62 -9.37 2.66 -0.10
N PHE A 63 -8.55 3.64 -0.50
CA PHE A 63 -8.89 5.04 -0.57
C PHE A 63 -8.53 5.63 -1.93
N PHE A 64 -9.45 6.36 -2.52
CA PHE A 64 -9.28 7.03 -3.81
C PHE A 64 -9.77 8.47 -3.76
N LEU A 65 -9.09 9.33 -4.52
CA LEU A 65 -9.44 10.73 -4.74
C LEU A 65 -9.92 10.91 -6.18
N SER A 66 -10.99 11.67 -6.36
CA SER A 66 -11.46 12.12 -7.67
C SER A 66 -11.07 13.57 -7.93
N SER A 67 -10.70 13.88 -9.18
CA SER A 67 -10.53 15.26 -9.66
C SER A 67 -11.84 16.08 -9.63
N ARG A 68 -12.95 15.49 -9.28
CA ARG A 68 -14.27 16.14 -9.10
C ARG A 68 -14.54 16.59 -7.67
N GLY A 69 -13.52 16.56 -6.78
CA GLY A 69 -13.63 17.06 -5.42
C GLY A 69 -14.33 16.11 -4.47
N TYR A 70 -14.10 14.81 -4.63
CA TYR A 70 -14.51 13.83 -3.63
C TYR A 70 -13.44 12.77 -3.41
N GLY A 71 -13.47 12.14 -2.23
CA GLY A 71 -12.71 10.94 -1.90
C GLY A 71 -13.64 9.81 -1.49
N MET A 72 -13.20 8.57 -1.69
CA MET A 72 -13.90 7.35 -1.29
C MET A 72 -12.97 6.49 -0.46
N PHE A 73 -13.41 6.07 0.71
CA PHE A 73 -12.72 5.08 1.54
C PHE A 73 -13.64 3.88 1.78
N MET A 74 -13.22 2.71 1.32
CA MET A 74 -13.91 1.45 1.56
C MET A 74 -13.32 0.81 2.81
N HIS A 75 -14.05 0.88 3.91
CA HIS A 75 -13.61 0.35 5.20
C HIS A 75 -13.91 -1.15 5.29
N THR A 76 -13.04 -1.96 4.69
CA THR A 76 -13.12 -3.41 4.74
C THR A 76 -11.73 -4.04 4.67
N THR A 77 -11.60 -5.25 5.17
CA THR A 77 -10.38 -6.09 5.07
C THR A 77 -10.52 -7.19 4.02
N THR A 78 -11.62 -7.24 3.30
CA THR A 78 -11.85 -8.23 2.24
C THR A 78 -11.28 -7.73 0.90
N PRO A 79 -11.02 -8.62 -0.08
CA PRO A 79 -10.58 -8.20 -1.40
C PRO A 79 -11.57 -7.25 -2.07
N ILE A 80 -11.04 -6.18 -2.68
CA ILE A 80 -11.82 -5.21 -3.44
C ILE A 80 -11.33 -5.18 -4.88
N THR A 81 -12.25 -5.25 -5.84
CA THR A 81 -11.96 -4.94 -7.24
C THR A 81 -12.60 -3.60 -7.60
N CYS A 82 -11.77 -2.64 -8.02
CA CYS A 82 -12.22 -1.33 -8.50
C CYS A 82 -12.04 -1.27 -10.00
N ASP A 83 -13.11 -1.00 -10.75
CA ASP A 83 -13.07 -0.79 -12.20
C ASP A 83 -13.42 0.69 -12.48
N PHE A 84 -12.42 1.46 -12.84
CA PHE A 84 -12.55 2.89 -13.10
C PHE A 84 -12.72 3.18 -14.60
N GLY A 85 -13.76 2.66 -15.19
CA GLY A 85 -14.06 2.89 -16.60
C GLY A 85 -13.29 1.99 -17.56
N LYS A 86 -12.71 0.90 -17.09
CA LYS A 86 -12.03 -0.10 -17.95
C LYS A 86 -13.04 -0.91 -18.76
N THR A 87 -14.06 -1.42 -18.08
CA THR A 87 -15.13 -2.19 -18.74
C THR A 87 -16.16 -1.28 -19.40
N PHE A 88 -16.58 -0.23 -18.70
CA PHE A 88 -17.54 0.76 -19.20
C PHE A 88 -17.03 2.16 -18.90
N SER A 89 -16.66 2.92 -19.91
CA SER A 89 -15.94 4.20 -19.83
C SER A 89 -16.61 5.30 -18.98
N GLY A 90 -17.89 5.19 -18.73
CA GLY A 90 -18.68 6.13 -17.92
C GLY A 90 -19.05 5.63 -16.53
N ILE A 91 -18.45 4.52 -16.07
CA ILE A 91 -18.85 3.85 -14.83
C ILE A 91 -17.63 3.54 -13.97
N ASN A 92 -17.73 3.86 -12.68
CA ASN A 92 -16.91 3.30 -11.62
C ASN A 92 -17.65 2.13 -10.99
N SER A 93 -17.06 0.97 -10.93
CA SER A 93 -17.63 -0.22 -10.29
C SER A 93 -16.70 -0.69 -9.16
N LEU A 94 -17.28 -0.90 -7.99
CA LEU A 94 -16.60 -1.47 -6.82
C LEU A 94 -17.22 -2.84 -6.55
N MET A 95 -16.42 -3.89 -6.55
CA MET A 95 -16.82 -5.23 -6.15
C MET A 95 -16.05 -5.61 -4.90
N ILE A 96 -16.77 -5.88 -3.83
CA ILE A 96 -16.21 -6.16 -2.50
C ILE A 96 -16.55 -7.60 -2.14
N GLY A 97 -15.58 -8.37 -1.67
CA GLY A 97 -15.73 -9.77 -1.27
C GLY A 97 -16.48 -9.96 0.04
N ASP A 98 -17.56 -9.18 0.23
CA ASP A 98 -18.39 -9.18 1.42
C ASP A 98 -19.85 -8.96 1.03
N ASP A 99 -20.79 -9.13 1.95
CA ASP A 99 -22.21 -8.80 1.75
C ASP A 99 -22.58 -7.40 2.31
N GLU A 100 -21.62 -6.71 2.90
CA GLU A 100 -21.75 -5.35 3.41
C GLU A 100 -20.78 -4.39 2.74
N LEU A 101 -21.15 -3.12 2.67
CA LEU A 101 -20.28 -2.02 2.24
C LEU A 101 -20.29 -0.91 3.28
N ASP A 102 -19.18 -0.75 3.99
CA ASP A 102 -18.91 0.43 4.80
C ASP A 102 -18.09 1.42 3.95
N LEU A 103 -18.75 2.49 3.49
CA LEU A 103 -18.18 3.45 2.55
C LEU A 103 -18.25 4.86 3.12
N PHE A 104 -17.08 5.47 3.29
CA PHE A 104 -16.95 6.89 3.64
C PHE A 104 -16.73 7.72 2.38
N ILE A 105 -17.51 8.78 2.23
CA ILE A 105 -17.38 9.77 1.17
C ILE A 105 -16.96 11.10 1.78
N PHE A 106 -15.85 11.62 1.29
CA PHE A 106 -15.32 12.94 1.68
C PHE A 106 -15.54 13.91 0.52
N LEU A 107 -15.89 15.17 0.82
CA LEU A 107 -16.14 16.19 -0.20
C LEU A 107 -15.23 17.39 0.05
N GLY A 108 -14.62 17.94 -0.99
CA GLY A 108 -13.78 19.12 -0.89
C GLY A 108 -12.55 19.08 -1.79
N GLU A 109 -11.60 19.96 -1.50
CA GLU A 109 -10.29 19.96 -2.15
C GLU A 109 -9.43 18.80 -1.66
N PRO A 110 -8.48 18.29 -2.46
CA PRO A 110 -7.68 17.09 -2.12
C PRO A 110 -7.00 17.14 -0.74
N LYS A 111 -6.52 18.31 -0.32
CA LYS A 111 -5.89 18.48 1.01
C LYS A 111 -6.88 18.36 2.15
N GLN A 112 -8.10 18.86 1.96
CA GLN A 112 -9.19 18.76 2.96
C GLN A 112 -9.63 17.30 3.08
N ILE A 113 -9.85 16.64 1.95
CA ILE A 113 -10.21 15.23 1.89
C ILE A 113 -9.17 14.34 2.59
N LEU A 114 -7.88 14.59 2.35
CA LEU A 114 -6.80 13.87 3.02
C LEU A 114 -6.75 14.14 4.53
N ASP A 115 -7.04 15.38 4.95
CA ASP A 115 -7.09 15.72 6.37
C ASP A 115 -8.24 14.99 7.08
N GLU A 116 -9.43 15.00 6.49
CA GLU A 116 -10.61 14.28 7.02
C GLU A 116 -10.38 12.76 7.04
N TYR A 117 -9.84 12.20 5.96
CA TYR A 117 -9.48 10.78 5.91
C TYR A 117 -8.48 10.40 7.00
N THR A 118 -7.43 11.21 7.19
CA THR A 118 -6.42 10.94 8.22
C THR A 118 -6.89 11.27 9.64
N GLN A 119 -7.90 12.12 9.82
CA GLN A 119 -8.58 12.24 11.12
C GLN A 119 -9.31 10.96 11.48
N LEU A 120 -9.91 10.29 10.51
CA LEU A 120 -10.62 9.03 10.73
C LEU A 120 -9.65 7.85 10.93
N THR A 121 -8.59 7.76 10.12
CA THR A 121 -7.70 6.59 10.06
C THR A 121 -6.41 6.73 10.87
N GLY A 122 -6.13 7.91 11.37
CA GLY A 122 -4.89 8.26 12.07
C GLY A 122 -3.92 9.06 11.21
N LYS A 123 -3.28 10.07 11.82
CA LYS A 123 -2.25 10.89 11.18
C LYS A 123 -0.88 10.28 11.39
N SER A 124 -0.06 10.27 10.36
CA SER A 124 1.35 9.88 10.46
C SER A 124 2.11 10.85 11.36
N PRO A 125 2.99 10.36 12.25
CA PRO A 125 3.89 11.22 13.01
C PRO A 125 4.90 11.88 12.06
N MET A 126 5.45 13.02 12.48
CA MET A 126 6.55 13.66 11.76
C MET A 126 7.81 12.78 11.91
N PRO A 127 8.38 12.25 10.81
CA PRO A 127 9.58 11.44 10.89
C PRO A 127 10.81 12.30 11.23
N PRO A 128 11.83 11.74 11.91
CA PRO A 128 13.06 12.46 12.17
C PRO A 128 13.87 12.74 10.90
N ALA A 129 14.60 13.84 10.86
CA ALA A 129 15.33 14.27 9.66
C ALA A 129 16.29 13.21 9.10
N TRP A 130 16.93 12.41 9.95
CA TRP A 130 17.84 11.34 9.50
C TRP A 130 17.14 10.25 8.69
N SER A 131 15.82 10.06 8.84
CA SER A 131 15.07 9.06 8.07
C SER A 131 14.96 9.39 6.59
N PHE A 132 15.28 10.62 6.19
CA PHE A 132 15.37 11.05 4.78
C PHE A 132 16.78 10.92 4.18
N GLY A 133 17.74 10.42 4.95
CA GLY A 133 19.08 10.16 4.50
C GLY A 133 19.24 8.83 3.78
N LEU A 134 20.50 8.41 3.57
CA LEU A 134 20.81 7.14 2.92
C LEU A 134 20.52 5.96 3.85
N TRP A 135 19.70 5.05 3.38
CA TRP A 135 19.46 3.73 3.96
C TRP A 135 20.31 2.70 3.21
N MET A 136 21.37 2.24 3.84
CA MET A 136 22.22 1.18 3.29
C MET A 136 21.61 -0.18 3.65
N SER A 137 21.22 -0.93 2.64
CA SER A 137 20.65 -2.26 2.79
C SER A 137 21.38 -3.28 1.92
N ARG A 138 21.34 -4.52 2.32
CA ARG A 138 21.77 -5.70 1.57
C ARG A 138 20.76 -6.80 1.80
N CYS A 139 20.69 -7.72 0.85
CA CYS A 139 19.83 -8.90 0.97
C CYS A 139 20.13 -9.69 2.25
N THR A 140 21.42 -9.78 2.63
CA THR A 140 21.80 -10.38 3.91
C THR A 140 23.08 -9.76 4.47
N TYR A 141 23.05 -9.43 5.75
CA TYR A 141 24.21 -9.26 6.61
C TYR A 141 24.29 -10.49 7.52
N ASP A 142 25.41 -11.21 7.47
CA ASP A 142 25.52 -12.52 8.09
C ASP A 142 25.63 -12.46 9.61
N ASN A 143 26.17 -11.36 10.14
CA ASN A 143 26.39 -11.19 11.58
C ASN A 143 26.67 -9.72 11.95
N GLU A 144 26.62 -9.43 13.26
CA GLU A 144 26.89 -8.10 13.82
C GLU A 144 28.25 -7.54 13.43
N LYS A 145 29.31 -8.36 13.42
CA LYS A 145 30.66 -7.93 13.03
C LYS A 145 30.67 -7.33 11.63
N GLN A 146 30.05 -8.02 10.68
CA GLN A 146 29.96 -7.54 9.29
C GLN A 146 29.19 -6.21 9.20
N VAL A 147 28.11 -6.05 9.94
CA VAL A 147 27.34 -4.79 9.97
C VAL A 147 28.22 -3.66 10.50
N ARG A 148 28.93 -3.86 11.61
CA ARG A 148 29.82 -2.85 12.19
C ARG A 148 30.98 -2.50 11.28
N GLU A 149 31.57 -3.47 10.58
CA GLU A 149 32.63 -3.24 9.59
C GLU A 149 32.13 -2.38 8.42
N ILE A 150 30.94 -2.63 7.93
CA ILE A 150 30.34 -1.86 6.84
C ILE A 150 30.06 -0.42 7.29
N ALA A 151 29.50 -0.23 8.49
CA ALA A 151 29.31 1.09 9.06
C ALA A 151 30.62 1.88 9.16
N ALA A 152 31.67 1.23 9.67
CA ALA A 152 32.99 1.83 9.77
C ALA A 152 33.58 2.19 8.40
N LYS A 153 33.44 1.31 7.39
CA LYS A 153 33.91 1.57 6.03
C LYS A 153 33.17 2.74 5.37
N LEU A 154 31.86 2.86 5.56
CA LEU A 154 31.09 4.00 5.08
C LEU A 154 31.63 5.31 5.66
N ARG A 155 31.86 5.35 6.97
CA ARG A 155 32.43 6.52 7.66
C ARG A 155 33.86 6.82 7.20
N ALA A 156 34.73 5.82 7.10
CA ALA A 156 36.12 5.98 6.66
C ALA A 156 36.21 6.54 5.23
N ASN A 157 35.28 6.14 4.36
CA ASN A 157 35.22 6.63 2.98
C ASN A 157 34.38 7.91 2.80
N LYS A 158 33.93 8.53 3.92
CA LYS A 158 33.11 9.74 3.90
C LYS A 158 31.82 9.62 3.10
N ILE A 159 31.24 8.42 3.08
CA ILE A 159 29.96 8.15 2.45
C ILE A 159 28.87 8.44 3.50
N PRO A 160 28.01 9.44 3.28
CA PRO A 160 26.89 9.72 4.19
C PRO A 160 25.97 8.50 4.25
N CYS A 161 25.64 8.08 5.46
CA CYS A 161 24.70 6.98 5.70
C CYS A 161 24.09 7.18 7.08
N ASP A 162 22.78 7.21 7.14
CA ASP A 162 22.02 7.46 8.37
C ASP A 162 21.42 6.18 8.94
N VAL A 163 21.14 5.20 8.09
CA VAL A 163 20.49 3.95 8.49
C VAL A 163 21.20 2.75 7.85
N LEU A 164 21.39 1.71 8.64
CA LEU A 164 21.69 0.37 8.16
C LEU A 164 20.43 -0.49 8.34
N HIS A 165 19.90 -0.99 7.24
CA HIS A 165 18.71 -1.82 7.24
C HIS A 165 19.11 -3.29 7.11
N LEU A 166 18.75 -4.10 8.10
CA LEU A 166 18.95 -5.55 8.08
C LEU A 166 17.75 -6.20 7.39
N ASP A 167 18.04 -7.12 6.48
CA ASP A 167 17.04 -8.00 5.86
C ASP A 167 16.95 -9.32 6.66
N THR A 168 16.35 -10.36 6.10
CA THR A 168 15.95 -11.59 6.79
C THR A 168 17.01 -12.27 7.63
N GLY A 169 18.29 -12.09 7.34
CA GLY A 169 19.40 -12.76 7.98
C GLY A 169 19.67 -12.37 9.45
N TRP A 170 18.93 -11.43 10.03
CA TRP A 170 19.10 -11.08 11.44
C TRP A 170 18.31 -11.99 12.40
N PHE A 171 17.29 -12.71 11.91
CA PHE A 171 16.58 -13.74 12.65
C PHE A 171 17.46 -14.99 12.86
N GLU A 172 17.19 -15.81 13.86
CA GLU A 172 17.87 -17.11 14.01
C GLU A 172 17.57 -18.05 12.85
N THR A 173 16.33 -18.05 12.37
CA THR A 173 15.89 -18.73 11.14
C THR A 173 15.30 -17.70 10.21
N ASP A 174 15.74 -17.68 8.94
CA ASP A 174 15.24 -16.74 7.93
C ASP A 174 13.72 -16.76 7.84
N TRP A 175 13.13 -15.58 7.69
CA TRP A 175 11.68 -15.35 7.58
C TRP A 175 10.82 -15.77 8.79
N ARG A 176 11.42 -16.10 9.92
CA ARG A 176 10.67 -16.45 11.12
C ARG A 176 9.82 -15.30 11.66
N CYS A 177 10.30 -14.07 11.49
CA CYS A 177 9.58 -12.85 11.84
C CYS A 177 9.09 -12.78 13.30
N ASP A 178 9.90 -13.30 14.23
CA ASP A 178 9.63 -13.31 15.67
C ASP A 178 10.16 -12.07 16.41
N TYR A 179 10.77 -11.14 15.67
CA TYR A 179 11.41 -9.92 16.19
C TYR A 179 12.55 -10.18 17.21
N GLU A 180 13.12 -11.38 17.19
CA GLU A 180 14.28 -11.73 18.00
C GLU A 180 15.54 -11.82 17.14
N PHE A 181 16.62 -11.13 17.57
CA PHE A 181 17.91 -11.28 16.93
C PHE A 181 18.47 -12.69 17.17
N SER A 182 19.15 -13.22 16.15
CA SER A 182 19.92 -14.45 16.30
C SER A 182 20.93 -14.31 17.43
N LYS A 183 20.83 -15.16 18.45
CA LYS A 183 21.71 -15.15 19.64
C LYS A 183 23.13 -15.58 19.33
N THR A 184 23.36 -16.18 18.16
CA THR A 184 24.67 -16.65 17.71
C THR A 184 25.36 -15.65 16.79
N ARG A 185 24.60 -14.89 16.01
CA ARG A 185 25.12 -13.98 14.98
C ARG A 185 25.06 -12.50 15.36
N PHE A 186 24.12 -12.13 16.22
CA PHE A 186 23.88 -10.75 16.67
C PHE A 186 23.78 -10.74 18.21
N GLN A 187 24.88 -10.36 18.89
CA GLN A 187 25.00 -10.37 20.34
C GLN A 187 25.15 -8.96 20.92
#